data_d1249d9c4c54bf65d9ec745550b1c035
#
_entry.id   d1249d9c4c54bf65d9ec745550b1c035
#
_cell.length_a   1.000
_cell.length_b   1.000
_cell.length_c   1.000
_cell.angle_alpha   90.00
_cell.angle_beta   90.00
_cell.angle_gamma   90.00
#
_symmetry.space_group_name_H-M   'P 1'
#
loop_
_entity.id
_entity.type
_entity.pdbx_description
1 polymer ?
#
loop_
_entity_poly.entity_id
_entity_poly.type
_entity_poly.pdbx_seq_one_letter_code
_entity_poly.pdbx_strand_id
1 'polypeptide(L)'
;MQPTPFKLERYFAQHEFTARHLLCSSDPESMSISELLAFEPGSIDGLCGSWLGYTEYPGAPALRRELATLYDGIRDDAIIVHTGAQEAIYSFVNAMLAPSDHAIVHMPGYQSHYSVAEAFGVKVSPWKAREEAGWAADRDELEALVTPATRALVICAPHNPTGWLPSRDVFDRIVAFAPRHGLWLFSDEVYPRPGARSR
;
A
#
# COMPACT_ATOMS: atom_id res chain seq x y z
N MET A 1 -11.04 -17.69 11.61
CA MET A 1 -10.47 -16.97 10.44
C MET A 1 -9.43 -17.85 9.79
N GLN A 2 -9.59 -18.17 8.50
CA GLN A 2 -8.56 -18.87 7.71
C GLN A 2 -8.32 -18.06 6.44
N PRO A 3 -7.23 -17.30 6.34
CA PRO A 3 -6.91 -16.55 5.14
C PRO A 3 -6.63 -17.50 3.98
N THR A 4 -7.06 -17.11 2.78
CA THR A 4 -6.68 -17.80 1.55
C THR A 4 -5.16 -17.80 1.42
N PRO A 5 -4.52 -18.94 1.12
CA PRO A 5 -3.08 -19.00 0.95
C PRO A 5 -2.59 -17.98 -0.08
N PHE A 6 -1.54 -17.24 0.27
CA PHE A 6 -0.96 -16.24 -0.63
C PHE A 6 -0.21 -16.95 -1.77
N LYS A 7 -0.81 -16.99 -2.94
CA LYS A 7 -0.35 -17.81 -4.07
C LYS A 7 1.02 -17.35 -4.59
N LEU A 8 1.22 -16.05 -4.70
CA LEU A 8 2.45 -15.46 -5.24
C LEU A 8 3.64 -15.76 -4.31
N GLU A 9 3.49 -15.54 -3.01
CA GLU A 9 4.55 -15.79 -2.03
C GLU A 9 4.93 -17.27 -1.96
N ARG A 10 3.95 -18.15 -2.10
CA ARG A 10 4.22 -19.61 -2.18
C ARG A 10 4.98 -20.00 -3.44
N TYR A 11 4.72 -19.32 -4.55
CA TYR A 11 5.46 -19.50 -5.78
C TYR A 11 6.89 -18.98 -5.64
N PHE A 12 7.05 -17.77 -5.11
CA PHE A 12 8.36 -17.17 -4.88
C PHE A 12 9.22 -17.99 -3.93
N ALA A 13 8.67 -18.52 -2.84
CA ALA A 13 9.39 -19.38 -1.90
C ALA A 13 10.09 -20.57 -2.58
N GLN A 14 9.62 -21.00 -3.75
CA GLN A 14 10.20 -22.11 -4.51
C GLN A 14 11.17 -21.64 -5.61
N HIS A 15 10.99 -20.45 -6.15
CA HIS A 15 11.63 -20.03 -7.40
C HIS A 15 12.50 -18.78 -7.29
N GLU A 16 12.21 -17.87 -6.35
CA GLU A 16 12.84 -16.57 -6.25
C GLU A 16 14.37 -16.64 -6.14
N PHE A 17 14.87 -17.55 -5.30
CA PHE A 17 16.31 -17.70 -5.04
C PHE A 17 17.00 -18.76 -5.89
N THR A 18 16.27 -19.43 -6.78
CA THR A 18 16.78 -20.51 -7.64
C THR A 18 16.70 -20.21 -9.12
N ALA A 19 15.86 -19.26 -9.53
CA ALA A 19 15.72 -18.86 -10.92
C ALA A 19 16.99 -18.19 -11.43
N ARG A 20 17.48 -18.62 -12.59
CA ARG A 20 18.66 -18.02 -13.24
C ARG A 20 18.42 -16.54 -13.60
N HIS A 21 17.20 -16.20 -13.95
CA HIS A 21 16.76 -14.85 -14.31
C HIS A 21 15.42 -14.59 -13.63
N LEU A 22 15.42 -13.71 -12.64
CA LEU A 22 14.21 -13.28 -11.94
C LEU A 22 13.65 -12.05 -12.67
N LEU A 23 12.61 -12.26 -13.51
CA LEU A 23 12.01 -11.20 -14.33
C LEU A 23 10.68 -10.68 -13.77
N CYS A 24 10.24 -11.21 -12.65
CA CYS A 24 8.92 -10.90 -12.06
C CYS A 24 9.00 -10.26 -10.67
N SER A 25 10.20 -10.04 -10.14
CA SER A 25 10.39 -9.26 -8.92
C SER A 25 10.13 -7.78 -9.21
N SER A 26 9.38 -7.13 -8.33
CA SER A 26 9.11 -5.69 -8.39
C SER A 26 9.90 -4.93 -7.33
N ASP A 27 10.89 -5.57 -6.73
CA ASP A 27 11.74 -5.00 -5.71
C ASP A 27 12.74 -4.00 -6.32
N PRO A 28 13.12 -2.94 -5.58
CA PRO A 28 14.27 -2.12 -5.95
C PRO A 28 15.56 -2.96 -5.84
N GLU A 29 16.60 -2.54 -6.54
CA GLU A 29 17.93 -3.16 -6.41
C GLU A 29 18.40 -3.09 -4.95
N SER A 30 18.81 -4.23 -4.41
CA SER A 30 19.30 -4.33 -3.04
C SER A 30 20.72 -3.74 -2.93
N MET A 31 21.01 -3.15 -1.79
CA MET A 31 22.34 -2.64 -1.47
C MET A 31 22.82 -3.14 -0.11
N SER A 32 24.10 -3.15 0.10
CA SER A 32 24.69 -3.44 1.42
C SER A 32 24.48 -2.26 2.39
N ILE A 33 24.56 -2.54 3.69
CA ILE A 33 24.55 -1.47 4.71
C ILE A 33 25.65 -0.46 4.47
N SER A 34 26.85 -0.89 4.06
CA SER A 34 27.99 0.01 3.79
C SER A 34 27.72 0.93 2.59
N GLU A 35 27.06 0.45 1.54
CA GLU A 35 26.64 1.27 0.41
C GLU A 35 25.58 2.30 0.82
N LEU A 36 24.59 1.89 1.61
CA LEU A 36 23.58 2.81 2.13
C LEU A 36 24.20 3.90 3.00
N LEU A 37 25.08 3.55 3.93
CA LEU A 37 25.72 4.48 4.83
C LEU A 37 26.72 5.41 4.12
N ALA A 38 27.23 5.04 2.95
CA ALA A 38 28.12 5.89 2.15
C ALA A 38 27.41 7.12 1.56
N PHE A 39 26.09 7.15 1.51
CA PHE A 39 25.34 8.34 1.06
C PHE A 39 25.45 9.52 2.02
N GLU A 40 25.74 9.27 3.31
CA GLU A 40 25.83 10.31 4.33
C GLU A 40 27.10 10.14 5.18
N PRO A 41 28.07 11.08 5.11
CA PRO A 41 29.29 11.01 5.93
C PRO A 41 28.97 11.01 7.44
N GLY A 42 29.55 10.09 8.19
CA GLY A 42 29.34 9.95 9.64
C GLY A 42 28.12 9.13 10.04
N SER A 43 27.32 8.65 9.10
CA SER A 43 26.12 7.84 9.38
C SER A 43 26.42 6.52 10.10
N ILE A 44 27.61 5.95 9.90
CA ILE A 44 28.04 4.74 10.61
C ILE A 44 28.16 4.97 12.11
N ASP A 45 28.71 6.12 12.53
CA ASP A 45 28.83 6.47 13.95
C ASP A 45 27.45 6.71 14.56
N GLY A 46 26.53 7.31 13.80
CA GLY A 46 25.14 7.49 14.16
C GLY A 46 24.43 6.14 14.36
N LEU A 47 24.63 5.19 13.44
CA LEU A 47 24.06 3.84 13.55
C LEU A 47 24.64 3.12 14.78
N CYS A 48 25.95 3.14 14.96
CA CYS A 48 26.61 2.47 16.09
C CYS A 48 26.23 3.11 17.45
N GLY A 49 25.95 4.42 17.48
CA GLY A 49 25.48 5.14 18.65
C GLY A 49 23.98 5.04 18.91
N SER A 50 23.23 4.33 18.09
CA SER A 50 21.79 4.24 18.24
C SER A 50 21.39 3.53 19.53
N TRP A 51 20.45 4.11 20.24
CA TRP A 51 19.87 3.51 21.45
C TRP A 51 18.87 2.43 21.07
N LEU A 52 19.10 1.20 21.54
CA LEU A 52 18.23 0.04 21.26
C LEU A 52 17.16 -0.17 22.35
N GLY A 53 16.70 0.90 22.97
CA GLY A 53 15.60 0.90 23.93
C GLY A 53 14.24 1.06 23.28
N TYR A 54 13.20 1.21 24.13
CA TYR A 54 11.86 1.53 23.64
C TYR A 54 11.81 2.89 22.96
N THR A 55 10.98 2.99 21.94
CA THR A 55 10.56 4.23 21.32
C THR A 55 9.05 4.36 21.35
N GLU A 56 8.50 5.46 20.86
CA GLU A 56 7.06 5.71 20.82
C GLU A 56 6.34 4.71 19.91
N TYR A 57 5.15 4.27 20.31
CA TYR A 57 4.37 3.27 19.57
C TYR A 57 4.04 3.64 18.12
N PRO A 58 3.86 4.93 17.72
CA PRO A 58 3.67 5.26 16.31
C PRO A 58 4.97 5.22 15.48
N GLY A 59 6.10 5.00 16.11
CA GLY A 59 7.44 5.06 15.52
C GLY A 59 8.26 6.24 16.04
N ALA A 60 9.58 6.15 15.89
CA ALA A 60 10.51 7.16 16.35
C ALA A 60 10.17 8.57 15.81
N PRO A 61 10.09 9.61 16.66
CA PRO A 61 9.69 10.95 16.25
C PRO A 61 10.57 11.54 15.15
N ALA A 62 11.87 11.24 15.17
CA ALA A 62 12.79 11.69 14.13
C ALA A 62 12.40 11.10 12.76
N LEU A 63 12.16 9.78 12.70
CA LEU A 63 11.74 9.12 11.46
C LEU A 63 10.38 9.67 10.95
N ARG A 64 9.41 9.87 11.85
CA ARG A 64 8.10 10.40 11.46
C ARG A 64 8.18 11.83 10.91
N ARG A 65 9.05 12.69 11.48
CA ARG A 65 9.31 14.04 10.94
C ARG A 65 9.89 13.98 9.53
N GLU A 66 10.85 13.11 9.28
CA GLU A 66 11.43 12.95 7.94
C GLU A 66 10.40 12.42 6.96
N LEU A 67 9.62 11.42 7.33
CA LEU A 67 8.54 10.91 6.49
C LEU A 67 7.49 11.98 6.17
N ALA A 68 7.16 12.88 7.11
CA ALA A 68 6.22 13.97 6.87
C ALA A 68 6.69 14.93 5.77
N THR A 69 8.00 15.06 5.56
CA THR A 69 8.57 15.93 4.50
C THR A 69 8.29 15.42 3.08
N LEU A 70 7.91 14.14 2.95
CA LEU A 70 7.58 13.52 1.67
C LEU A 70 6.17 13.88 1.19
N TYR A 71 5.33 14.43 2.08
CA TYR A 71 3.92 14.69 1.83
C TYR A 71 3.54 16.13 2.14
N ASP A 72 2.80 16.79 1.25
CA ASP A 72 2.29 18.12 1.52
C ASP A 72 1.12 18.08 2.51
N GLY A 73 1.20 18.85 3.59
CA GLY A 73 0.12 18.99 4.57
C GLY A 73 -0.03 17.83 5.55
N ILE A 74 0.85 16.84 5.51
CA ILE A 74 0.87 15.75 6.50
C ILE A 74 1.80 16.13 7.65
N ARG A 75 1.30 16.05 8.87
CA ARG A 75 2.06 16.28 10.10
C ARG A 75 2.62 14.94 10.59
N ASP A 76 3.73 15.00 11.32
CA ASP A 76 4.38 13.81 11.88
C ASP A 76 3.50 13.03 12.86
N ASP A 77 2.54 13.68 13.53
CA ASP A 77 1.56 13.03 14.42
C ASP A 77 0.48 12.23 13.67
N ALA A 78 0.35 12.44 12.36
CA ALA A 78 -0.53 11.65 11.47
C ALA A 78 0.17 10.44 10.84
N ILE A 79 1.42 10.15 11.21
CA ILE A 79 2.21 9.06 10.67
C ILE A 79 2.35 7.93 11.69
N ILE A 80 2.10 6.71 11.25
CA ILE A 80 2.38 5.48 11.99
C ILE A 80 3.34 4.64 11.16
N VAL A 81 4.47 4.26 11.78
CA VAL A 81 5.49 3.42 11.16
C VAL A 81 5.12 1.95 11.36
N HIS A 82 5.15 1.19 10.27
CA HIS A 82 4.87 -0.24 10.25
C HIS A 82 6.08 -1.05 9.78
N THR A 83 6.13 -2.32 10.13
CA THR A 83 7.13 -3.26 9.64
C THR A 83 6.72 -3.76 8.25
N GLY A 84 6.72 -2.84 7.29
CA GLY A 84 6.32 -3.08 5.91
C GLY A 84 4.82 -2.89 5.64
N ALA A 85 4.48 -2.83 4.34
CA ALA A 85 3.13 -2.56 3.87
C ALA A 85 2.10 -3.62 4.30
N GLN A 86 2.52 -4.88 4.45
CA GLN A 86 1.63 -5.96 4.89
C GLN A 86 1.04 -5.72 6.29
N GLU A 87 1.86 -5.21 7.22
CA GLU A 87 1.39 -4.87 8.55
C GLU A 87 0.41 -3.69 8.49
N ALA A 88 0.67 -2.70 7.63
CA ALA A 88 -0.23 -1.57 7.43
C ALA A 88 -1.59 -2.01 6.86
N ILE A 89 -1.60 -2.91 5.85
CA ILE A 89 -2.82 -3.48 5.28
C ILE A 89 -3.62 -4.24 6.36
N TYR A 90 -2.94 -5.10 7.11
CA TYR A 90 -3.57 -5.87 8.18
C TYR A 90 -4.16 -4.95 9.27
N SER A 91 -3.39 -3.97 9.70
CA SER A 91 -3.80 -3.00 10.73
C SER A 91 -4.99 -2.16 10.29
N PHE A 92 -4.98 -1.68 9.02
CA PHE A 92 -6.10 -0.95 8.45
C PHE A 92 -7.38 -1.78 8.46
N VAL A 93 -7.34 -3.00 7.93
CA VAL A 93 -8.52 -3.87 7.88
C VAL A 93 -9.05 -4.16 9.28
N ASN A 94 -8.16 -4.51 10.22
CA ASN A 94 -8.54 -4.87 11.57
C ASN A 94 -9.08 -3.69 12.40
N ALA A 95 -8.58 -2.48 12.17
CA ALA A 95 -8.99 -1.29 12.91
C ALA A 95 -10.20 -0.57 12.33
N MET A 96 -10.37 -0.62 10.99
CA MET A 96 -11.32 0.24 10.28
C MET A 96 -12.54 -0.50 9.74
N LEU A 97 -12.49 -1.85 9.66
CA LEU A 97 -13.57 -2.65 9.10
C LEU A 97 -14.08 -3.67 10.10
N ALA A 98 -15.38 -3.94 10.05
CA ALA A 98 -16.04 -4.98 10.83
C ALA A 98 -16.46 -6.15 9.94
N PRO A 99 -16.62 -7.37 10.50
CA PRO A 99 -17.31 -8.46 9.80
C PRO A 99 -18.67 -7.97 9.32
N SER A 100 -19.07 -8.30 8.10
CA SER A 100 -20.27 -7.83 7.40
C SER A 100 -20.15 -6.47 6.68
N ASP A 101 -19.11 -5.71 6.90
CA ASP A 101 -18.82 -4.56 6.04
C ASP A 101 -18.49 -5.00 4.61
N HIS A 102 -18.51 -4.03 3.72
CA HIS A 102 -18.17 -4.22 2.32
C HIS A 102 -17.01 -3.30 1.93
N ALA A 103 -16.07 -3.84 1.17
CA ALA A 103 -14.96 -3.10 0.58
C ALA A 103 -14.96 -3.25 -0.95
N ILE A 104 -14.65 -2.17 -1.64
CA ILE A 104 -14.40 -2.19 -3.08
C ILE A 104 -12.90 -2.19 -3.28
N VAL A 105 -12.37 -3.13 -4.07
CA VAL A 105 -10.93 -3.28 -4.29
C VAL A 105 -10.62 -3.22 -5.78
N HIS A 106 -9.64 -2.38 -6.16
CA HIS A 106 -9.15 -2.27 -7.53
C HIS A 106 -8.46 -3.57 -7.96
N MET A 107 -8.92 -4.19 -9.06
CA MET A 107 -8.51 -5.50 -9.52
C MET A 107 -8.19 -5.54 -11.03
N PRO A 108 -7.24 -6.41 -11.49
CA PRO A 108 -6.46 -7.37 -10.68
C PRO A 108 -5.59 -6.62 -9.70
N GLY A 109 -5.28 -7.18 -8.54
CA GLY A 109 -4.54 -6.47 -7.51
C GLY A 109 -3.72 -7.38 -6.61
N TYR A 110 -2.90 -6.79 -5.78
CA TYR A 110 -2.11 -7.50 -4.81
C TYR A 110 -3.01 -8.26 -3.83
N GLN A 111 -2.75 -9.54 -3.65
CA GLN A 111 -3.68 -10.45 -2.95
C GLN A 111 -4.05 -9.97 -1.55
N SER A 112 -3.15 -9.34 -0.83
CA SER A 112 -3.43 -8.85 0.52
C SER A 112 -4.52 -7.80 0.58
N HIS A 113 -4.71 -7.00 -0.47
CA HIS A 113 -5.74 -5.94 -0.50
C HIS A 113 -7.16 -6.49 -0.35
N TYR A 114 -7.39 -7.74 -0.73
CA TYR A 114 -8.71 -8.36 -0.64
C TYR A 114 -8.75 -9.55 0.31
N SER A 115 -7.72 -10.42 0.31
CA SER A 115 -7.77 -11.67 1.07
C SER A 115 -7.72 -11.46 2.58
N VAL A 116 -7.07 -10.38 3.05
CA VAL A 116 -7.10 -10.00 4.47
C VAL A 116 -8.51 -9.57 4.87
N ALA A 117 -9.15 -8.70 4.09
CA ALA A 117 -10.51 -8.26 4.35
C ALA A 117 -11.51 -9.44 4.35
N GLU A 118 -11.44 -10.32 3.35
CA GLU A 118 -12.25 -11.53 3.28
C GLU A 118 -12.05 -12.44 4.49
N ALA A 119 -10.79 -12.60 4.94
CA ALA A 119 -10.49 -13.39 6.13
C ALA A 119 -11.10 -12.81 7.42
N PHE A 120 -11.31 -11.50 7.47
CA PHE A 120 -12.02 -10.83 8.57
C PHE A 120 -13.55 -10.87 8.43
N GLY A 121 -14.09 -11.46 7.34
CA GLY A 121 -15.52 -11.53 7.07
C GLY A 121 -16.10 -10.31 6.36
N VAL A 122 -15.24 -9.45 5.84
CA VAL A 122 -15.62 -8.32 5.00
C VAL A 122 -15.96 -8.83 3.60
N LYS A 123 -17.07 -8.38 3.03
CA LYS A 123 -17.39 -8.65 1.63
C LYS A 123 -16.51 -7.80 0.72
N VAL A 124 -15.97 -8.41 -0.34
CA VAL A 124 -15.14 -7.69 -1.31
C VAL A 124 -15.80 -7.71 -2.69
N SER A 125 -15.93 -6.53 -3.29
CA SER A 125 -16.32 -6.39 -4.70
C SER A 125 -15.13 -5.90 -5.52
N PRO A 126 -14.81 -6.58 -6.64
CA PRO A 126 -13.76 -6.14 -7.54
C PRO A 126 -14.20 -4.92 -8.37
N TRP A 127 -13.45 -3.84 -8.29
CA TRP A 127 -13.50 -2.75 -9.27
C TRP A 127 -12.48 -3.07 -10.37
N LYS A 128 -12.98 -3.51 -11.53
CA LYS A 128 -12.17 -4.19 -12.53
C LYS A 128 -11.46 -3.22 -13.47
N ALA A 129 -10.13 -3.25 -13.46
CA ALA A 129 -9.32 -2.70 -14.53
C ALA A 129 -9.39 -3.59 -15.77
N ARG A 130 -9.35 -2.99 -16.96
CA ARG A 130 -9.49 -3.68 -18.24
C ARG A 130 -8.28 -3.41 -19.13
N GLU A 131 -7.72 -4.47 -19.68
CA GLU A 131 -6.53 -4.38 -20.53
C GLU A 131 -6.81 -3.52 -21.78
N GLU A 132 -7.96 -3.69 -22.40
CA GLU A 132 -8.41 -2.93 -23.57
C GLU A 132 -8.59 -1.43 -23.29
N ALA A 133 -8.71 -1.04 -22.01
CA ALA A 133 -8.75 0.36 -21.56
C ALA A 133 -7.41 0.84 -20.99
N GLY A 134 -6.30 0.16 -21.31
CA GLY A 134 -4.98 0.46 -20.75
C GLY A 134 -4.92 0.26 -19.23
N TRP A 135 -5.65 -0.71 -18.72
CA TRP A 135 -5.78 -1.05 -17.31
C TRP A 135 -6.48 0.03 -16.46
N ALA A 136 -7.17 0.96 -17.07
CA ALA A 136 -8.06 1.86 -16.36
C ALA A 136 -9.33 1.12 -15.92
N ALA A 137 -9.81 1.44 -14.73
CA ALA A 137 -11.09 0.95 -14.24
C ALA A 137 -12.19 1.99 -14.46
N ASP A 138 -13.39 1.53 -14.79
CA ASP A 138 -14.53 2.37 -15.11
C ASP A 138 -15.11 3.00 -13.85
N ARG A 139 -15.34 4.32 -13.90
CA ARG A 139 -15.90 5.07 -12.78
C ARG A 139 -17.38 4.79 -12.56
N ASP A 140 -18.15 4.59 -13.62
CA ASP A 140 -19.58 4.30 -13.48
C ASP A 140 -19.78 2.91 -12.88
N GLU A 141 -18.87 1.96 -13.18
CA GLU A 141 -18.80 0.68 -12.49
C GLU A 141 -18.50 0.86 -10.99
N LEU A 142 -17.60 1.78 -10.62
CA LEU A 142 -17.30 2.10 -9.21
C LEU A 142 -18.53 2.62 -8.45
N GLU A 143 -19.28 3.55 -9.03
CA GLU A 143 -20.54 4.04 -8.45
C GLU A 143 -21.56 2.90 -8.22
N ALA A 144 -21.69 2.01 -9.19
CA ALA A 144 -22.62 0.88 -9.11
C ALA A 144 -22.25 -0.17 -8.04
N LEU A 145 -20.98 -0.22 -7.62
CA LEU A 145 -20.51 -1.14 -6.59
C LEU A 145 -20.81 -0.67 -5.16
N VAL A 146 -21.16 0.60 -4.96
CA VAL A 146 -21.45 1.15 -3.62
C VAL A 146 -22.75 0.57 -3.08
N THR A 147 -22.70 0.09 -1.85
CA THR A 147 -23.86 -0.41 -1.10
C THR A 147 -23.95 0.29 0.26
N PRO A 148 -25.04 0.19 0.99
CA PRO A 148 -25.13 0.72 2.36
C PRO A 148 -24.12 0.13 3.34
N ALA A 149 -23.58 -1.06 3.04
CA ALA A 149 -22.55 -1.72 3.83
C ALA A 149 -21.12 -1.33 3.41
N THR A 150 -20.93 -0.58 2.32
CA THR A 150 -19.59 -0.19 1.85
C THR A 150 -18.94 0.74 2.84
N ARG A 151 -17.70 0.45 3.23
CA ARG A 151 -16.89 1.22 4.19
C ARG A 151 -15.53 1.60 3.66
N ALA A 152 -15.00 0.86 2.69
CA ALA A 152 -13.66 1.13 2.15
C ALA A 152 -13.60 1.02 0.63
N LEU A 153 -12.77 1.88 0.04
CA LEU A 153 -12.24 1.75 -1.31
C LEU A 153 -10.73 1.53 -1.18
N VAL A 154 -10.23 0.44 -1.76
CA VAL A 154 -8.82 0.06 -1.73
C VAL A 154 -8.26 0.15 -3.14
N ILE A 155 -7.21 0.94 -3.32
CA ILE A 155 -6.50 1.11 -4.59
C ILE A 155 -5.00 0.93 -4.41
N CYS A 156 -4.30 0.67 -5.50
CA CYS A 156 -2.84 0.70 -5.59
C CYS A 156 -2.46 1.64 -6.75
N ALA A 157 -1.59 2.63 -6.51
CA ALA A 157 -1.22 3.60 -7.52
C ALA A 157 0.19 4.18 -7.28
N PRO A 158 1.19 3.84 -8.08
CA PRO A 158 1.18 2.99 -9.29
C PRO A 158 0.69 1.57 -9.03
N HIS A 159 -0.04 1.00 -10.00
CA HIS A 159 -0.80 -0.22 -9.80
C HIS A 159 0.06 -1.48 -9.96
N ASN A 160 0.08 -2.32 -8.95
CA ASN A 160 0.59 -3.68 -9.03
C ASN A 160 -0.59 -4.65 -9.27
N PRO A 161 -0.61 -5.46 -10.37
CA PRO A 161 0.55 -5.79 -11.23
C PRO A 161 0.59 -5.05 -12.58
N THR A 162 -0.33 -4.17 -12.93
CA THR A 162 -0.50 -3.71 -14.31
C THR A 162 0.39 -2.54 -14.70
N GLY A 163 1.01 -1.86 -13.73
CA GLY A 163 1.78 -0.64 -13.97
C GLY A 163 0.91 0.59 -14.28
N TRP A 164 -0.42 0.45 -14.23
CA TRP A 164 -1.30 1.59 -14.48
C TRP A 164 -1.05 2.72 -13.48
N LEU A 165 -0.88 3.92 -14.01
CA LEU A 165 -0.73 5.14 -13.23
C LEU A 165 -1.84 6.12 -13.62
N PRO A 166 -2.80 6.41 -12.75
CA PRO A 166 -3.85 7.37 -13.04
C PRO A 166 -3.25 8.76 -13.30
N SER A 167 -3.81 9.49 -14.24
CA SER A 167 -3.53 10.92 -14.35
C SER A 167 -3.93 11.63 -13.04
N ARG A 168 -3.37 12.81 -12.82
CA ARG A 168 -3.70 13.61 -11.64
C ARG A 168 -5.21 13.83 -11.49
N ASP A 169 -5.87 14.18 -12.57
CA ASP A 169 -7.31 14.42 -12.59
C ASP A 169 -8.13 13.16 -12.27
N VAL A 170 -7.70 11.98 -12.75
CA VAL A 170 -8.33 10.70 -12.40
C VAL A 170 -8.12 10.37 -10.93
N PHE A 171 -6.91 10.56 -10.42
CA PHE A 171 -6.59 10.31 -9.01
C PHE A 171 -7.38 11.24 -8.08
N ASP A 172 -7.42 12.55 -8.39
CA ASP A 172 -8.17 13.52 -7.60
C ASP A 172 -9.68 13.18 -7.55
N ARG A 173 -10.24 12.66 -8.64
CA ARG A 173 -11.63 12.14 -8.66
C ARG A 173 -11.82 10.90 -7.79
N ILE A 174 -10.85 9.99 -7.75
CA ILE A 174 -10.88 8.82 -6.85
C ILE A 174 -10.82 9.28 -5.38
N VAL A 175 -9.92 10.20 -5.08
CA VAL A 175 -9.80 10.80 -3.73
C VAL A 175 -11.10 11.47 -3.30
N ALA A 176 -11.73 12.24 -4.19
CA ALA A 176 -13.00 12.90 -3.90
C ALA A 176 -14.21 11.94 -3.80
N PHE A 177 -14.12 10.75 -4.37
CA PHE A 177 -15.18 9.74 -4.33
C PHE A 177 -15.38 9.21 -2.90
N ALA A 178 -14.32 8.89 -2.20
CA ALA A 178 -14.41 8.25 -0.90
C ALA A 178 -15.19 9.09 0.14
N PRO A 179 -14.88 10.36 0.41
CA PRO A 179 -15.62 11.16 1.37
C PRO A 179 -17.06 11.44 0.92
N ARG A 180 -17.33 11.54 -0.38
CA ARG A 180 -18.69 11.73 -0.90
C ARG A 180 -19.62 10.56 -0.54
N HIS A 181 -19.06 9.34 -0.42
CA HIS A 181 -19.79 8.14 -0.02
C HIS A 181 -19.54 7.73 1.43
N GLY A 182 -18.80 8.53 2.21
CA GLY A 182 -18.45 8.20 3.60
C GLY A 182 -17.54 6.99 3.74
N LEU A 183 -16.66 6.76 2.76
CA LEU A 183 -15.75 5.63 2.70
C LEU A 183 -14.35 6.01 3.20
N TRP A 184 -13.65 5.04 3.76
CA TRP A 184 -12.20 5.09 3.89
C TRP A 184 -11.56 4.84 2.53
N LEU A 185 -10.59 5.67 2.15
CA LEU A 185 -9.72 5.40 1.02
C LEU A 185 -8.40 4.83 1.54
N PHE A 186 -8.10 3.59 1.17
CA PHE A 186 -6.78 3.00 1.35
C PHE A 186 -6.04 3.07 0.01
N SER A 187 -5.01 3.91 -0.07
CA SER A 187 -4.14 4.03 -1.24
C SER A 187 -2.80 3.37 -0.94
N ASP A 188 -2.52 2.25 -1.60
CA ASP A 188 -1.21 1.63 -1.56
C ASP A 188 -0.29 2.33 -2.55
N GLU A 189 0.74 2.99 -2.02
CA GLU A 189 1.72 3.77 -2.78
C GLU A 189 3.14 3.23 -2.54
N VAL A 190 3.29 1.92 -2.38
CA VAL A 190 4.61 1.25 -2.27
C VAL A 190 5.52 1.62 -3.45
N TYR A 191 4.95 1.89 -4.63
CA TYR A 191 5.67 2.44 -5.77
C TYR A 191 5.41 3.93 -5.87
N PRO A 192 6.28 4.79 -5.29
CA PRO A 192 6.07 6.23 -5.34
C PRO A 192 6.15 6.73 -6.80
N ARG A 193 5.33 7.72 -7.12
CA ARG A 193 5.36 8.34 -8.45
C ARG A 193 6.75 8.92 -8.74
N PRO A 194 7.41 8.59 -9.85
CA PRO A 194 8.67 9.23 -10.22
C PRO A 194 8.48 10.75 -10.32
N GLY A 195 9.24 11.51 -9.54
CA GLY A 195 9.19 12.97 -9.57
C GLY A 195 8.01 13.62 -8.84
N ALA A 196 7.16 12.85 -8.18
CA ALA A 196 6.17 13.40 -7.29
C ALA A 196 6.78 13.60 -5.89
N ARG A 197 7.14 14.82 -5.56
CA ARG A 197 6.82 15.26 -4.20
C ARG A 197 5.30 15.26 -4.17
N SER A 198 4.70 14.39 -3.39
CA SER A 198 3.26 14.35 -3.21
C SER A 198 2.82 15.70 -2.68
N ARG A 199 2.15 16.48 -3.50
CA ARG A 199 1.55 17.76 -3.12
C ARG A 199 0.18 17.48 -2.55
#